data_a8632bb5e5db370b53393fe2ef998a3d
#
_entry.id   a8632bb5e5db370b53393fe2ef998a3d
#
_cell.length_a   1.000
_cell.length_b   1.000
_cell.length_c   1.000
_cell.angle_alpha   90.00
_cell.angle_beta   90.00
_cell.angle_gamma   90.00
#
_symmetry.space_group_name_H-M   'P 1'
#
loop_
_entity.id
_entity.type
_entity.pdbx_description
1 polymer ?
#
loop_
_entity_poly.entity_id
_entity_poly.type
_entity_poly.pdbx_seq_one_letter_code
_entity_poly.pdbx_strand_id
1 'polypeptide(L)'
;MSGRSPRWFTGIKPSYEANFSDNTWEQIIAICQKKVVPSTWKIGDQKAMMINGVDYLVDIIGINHDDYSDGFGKAPFTFQLHDCYGKNEMEGSNTNRNGWEGCAMRQTHLPAILVQLPLEVQNGIQNVNKLTSAGNKSTTIVTTADKLFFPSDVEVFGDVDSSAPGEGKQYQYYKENGS
;
A
#
# COMPACT_ATOMS: atom_id res chain seq x y z
N MET A 1 -22.38 9.74 50.35
CA MET A 1 -21.32 10.02 49.37
C MET A 1 -21.59 9.18 48.14
N SER A 2 -22.12 9.81 47.08
CA SER A 2 -22.54 9.14 45.85
C SER A 2 -21.34 9.11 44.90
N GLY A 3 -20.76 7.94 44.74
CA GLY A 3 -19.69 7.66 43.76
C GLY A 3 -20.24 7.65 42.35
N ARG A 4 -19.93 8.66 41.52
CA ARG A 4 -20.18 8.64 40.10
C ARG A 4 -19.14 7.72 39.47
N SER A 5 -19.62 6.62 38.85
CA SER A 5 -18.81 5.76 37.99
C SER A 5 -18.25 6.57 36.80
N PRO A 6 -16.98 6.36 36.39
CA PRO A 6 -16.43 7.02 35.22
C PRO A 6 -17.26 6.65 33.99
N ARG A 7 -17.70 7.65 33.22
CA ARG A 7 -18.24 7.41 31.88
C ARG A 7 -17.11 6.86 31.03
N TRP A 8 -17.20 5.59 30.66
CA TRP A 8 -16.39 4.99 29.64
C TRP A 8 -16.71 5.74 28.33
N PHE A 9 -15.70 6.39 27.75
CA PHE A 9 -15.78 6.87 26.40
C PHE A 9 -15.95 5.62 25.51
N THR A 10 -17.18 5.32 25.14
CA THR A 10 -17.43 4.42 24.03
C THR A 10 -16.86 5.09 22.80
N GLY A 11 -15.70 4.63 22.34
CA GLY A 11 -15.08 5.13 21.12
C GLY A 11 -16.12 5.10 20.01
N ILE A 12 -16.37 6.25 19.38
CA ILE A 12 -17.23 6.34 18.21
C ILE A 12 -16.63 5.39 17.18
N LYS A 13 -17.36 4.31 16.84
CA LYS A 13 -16.96 3.43 15.74
C LYS A 13 -16.90 4.29 14.48
N PRO A 14 -15.87 4.16 13.65
CA PRO A 14 -15.85 4.89 12.39
C PRO A 14 -17.10 4.51 11.60
N SER A 15 -17.83 5.52 11.14
CA SER A 15 -18.93 5.32 10.20
C SER A 15 -18.34 4.93 8.86
N TYR A 16 -18.74 3.80 8.30
CA TYR A 16 -18.37 3.36 6.95
C TYR A 16 -19.55 2.62 6.31
N GLU A 17 -19.60 2.67 4.99
CA GLU A 17 -20.59 1.96 4.18
C GLU A 17 -20.14 0.52 3.94
N ALA A 18 -21.11 -0.38 3.74
CA ALA A 18 -20.86 -1.81 3.53
C ALA A 18 -20.05 -2.07 2.26
N ASN A 19 -20.36 -1.36 1.16
CA ASN A 19 -19.59 -1.45 -0.06
C ASN A 19 -18.37 -0.52 0.02
N PHE A 20 -17.19 -1.01 -0.37
CA PHE A 20 -15.97 -0.22 -0.37
C PHE A 20 -16.10 1.05 -1.21
N SER A 21 -16.68 0.94 -2.42
CA SER A 21 -16.85 2.06 -3.37
C SER A 21 -17.69 3.23 -2.83
N ASP A 22 -18.62 2.96 -1.91
CA ASP A 22 -19.57 3.96 -1.41
C ASP A 22 -18.95 4.88 -0.34
N ASN A 23 -17.74 4.56 0.15
CA ASN A 23 -17.04 5.33 1.15
C ASN A 23 -16.23 6.47 0.50
N THR A 24 -16.05 7.59 1.20
CA THR A 24 -15.08 8.61 0.79
C THR A 24 -13.66 8.16 1.13
N TRP A 25 -12.65 8.79 0.51
CA TRP A 25 -11.25 8.48 0.85
C TRP A 25 -10.92 8.86 2.29
N GLU A 26 -11.54 9.93 2.84
CA GLU A 26 -11.37 10.30 4.25
C GLU A 26 -11.92 9.23 5.20
N GLN A 27 -13.08 8.63 4.87
CA GLN A 27 -13.64 7.53 5.66
C GLN A 27 -12.74 6.30 5.64
N ILE A 28 -12.22 5.94 4.45
CA ILE A 28 -11.27 4.83 4.28
C ILE A 28 -10.01 5.06 5.11
N ILE A 29 -9.44 6.27 5.03
CA ILE A 29 -8.25 6.65 5.80
C ILE A 29 -8.52 6.58 7.31
N ALA A 30 -9.67 7.12 7.76
CA ALA A 30 -10.03 7.07 9.18
C ALA A 30 -10.17 5.64 9.71
N ILE A 31 -10.66 4.71 8.88
CA ILE A 31 -10.74 3.27 9.18
C ILE A 31 -9.34 2.67 9.28
N CYS A 32 -8.46 2.96 8.30
CA CYS A 32 -7.07 2.50 8.31
C CYS A 32 -6.30 2.99 9.54
N GLN A 33 -6.46 4.26 9.92
CA GLN A 33 -5.83 4.82 11.12
C GLN A 33 -6.29 4.14 12.42
N LYS A 34 -7.53 3.65 12.46
CA LYS A 34 -8.06 2.86 13.59
C LYS A 34 -7.73 1.37 13.49
N LYS A 35 -6.99 0.96 12.46
CA LYS A 35 -6.63 -0.43 12.18
C LYS A 35 -7.85 -1.37 12.12
N VAL A 36 -8.96 -0.86 11.58
CA VAL A 36 -10.19 -1.62 11.38
C VAL A 36 -10.19 -2.20 9.97
N VAL A 37 -10.60 -3.45 9.84
CA VAL A 37 -10.88 -4.12 8.56
C VAL A 37 -12.37 -4.42 8.55
N PRO A 38 -13.21 -3.68 7.79
CA PRO A 38 -14.60 -4.02 7.60
C PRO A 38 -14.75 -5.41 6.98
N SER A 39 -15.61 -6.25 7.55
CA SER A 39 -15.77 -7.64 7.08
C SER A 39 -16.42 -7.75 5.68
N THR A 40 -17.02 -6.66 5.21
CA THR A 40 -17.66 -6.56 3.89
C THR A 40 -16.70 -6.16 2.79
N TRP A 41 -15.55 -5.55 3.13
CA TRP A 41 -14.55 -5.15 2.12
C TRP A 41 -13.61 -6.30 1.83
N LYS A 42 -13.36 -6.55 0.55
CA LYS A 42 -12.66 -7.74 0.07
C LYS A 42 -11.51 -7.38 -0.87
N ILE A 43 -10.63 -8.33 -1.06
CA ILE A 43 -9.63 -8.28 -2.14
C ILE A 43 -10.34 -8.11 -3.48
N GLY A 44 -9.84 -7.21 -4.31
CA GLY A 44 -10.40 -6.86 -5.62
C GLY A 44 -11.54 -5.85 -5.58
N ASP A 45 -12.02 -5.42 -4.40
CA ASP A 45 -12.97 -4.29 -4.33
C ASP A 45 -12.33 -3.04 -4.90
N GLN A 46 -13.09 -2.28 -5.68
CA GLN A 46 -12.62 -1.15 -6.46
C GLN A 46 -13.27 0.16 -6.03
N LYS A 47 -12.51 1.24 -6.15
CA LYS A 47 -13.01 2.60 -5.96
C LYS A 47 -12.28 3.57 -6.88
N ALA A 48 -13.02 4.53 -7.44
CA ALA A 48 -12.41 5.62 -8.20
C ALA A 48 -11.61 6.57 -7.30
N MET A 49 -10.47 7.03 -7.81
CA MET A 49 -9.66 8.11 -7.26
C MET A 49 -9.35 9.11 -8.36
N MET A 50 -9.70 10.36 -8.15
CA MET A 50 -9.39 11.42 -9.09
C MET A 50 -7.94 11.87 -8.92
N ILE A 51 -7.14 11.73 -9.97
CA ILE A 51 -5.73 12.17 -10.01
C ILE A 51 -5.57 13.11 -11.20
N ASN A 52 -5.21 14.35 -10.94
CA ASN A 52 -5.08 15.39 -11.99
C ASN A 52 -6.32 15.53 -12.91
N GLY A 53 -7.52 15.41 -12.35
CA GLY A 53 -8.77 15.56 -13.10
C GLY A 53 -9.18 14.31 -13.91
N VAL A 54 -8.50 13.19 -13.75
CA VAL A 54 -8.81 11.90 -14.38
C VAL A 54 -9.15 10.89 -13.29
N ASP A 55 -10.24 10.13 -13.47
CA ASP A 55 -10.60 9.05 -12.58
C ASP A 55 -9.80 7.78 -12.90
N TYR A 56 -9.10 7.28 -11.90
CA TYR A 56 -8.42 5.98 -11.92
C TYR A 56 -9.11 5.03 -10.95
N LEU A 57 -9.31 3.78 -11.36
CA LEU A 57 -9.74 2.75 -10.43
C LEU A 57 -8.59 2.32 -9.53
N VAL A 58 -8.91 2.06 -8.28
CA VAL A 58 -7.98 1.61 -7.24
C VAL A 58 -8.52 0.32 -6.64
N ASP A 59 -7.72 -0.73 -6.67
CA ASP A 59 -8.05 -2.07 -6.17
C ASP A 59 -7.50 -2.28 -4.77
N ILE A 60 -8.21 -3.02 -3.92
CA ILE A 60 -7.65 -3.62 -2.71
C ILE A 60 -6.85 -4.86 -3.12
N ILE A 61 -5.52 -4.84 -2.95
CA ILE A 61 -4.65 -5.98 -3.30
C ILE A 61 -4.17 -6.77 -2.08
N GLY A 62 -4.18 -6.16 -0.90
CA GLY A 62 -3.75 -6.79 0.35
C GLY A 62 -4.58 -6.34 1.54
N ILE A 63 -4.93 -7.30 2.42
CA ILE A 63 -5.58 -7.04 3.72
C ILE A 63 -4.66 -7.57 4.81
N ASN A 64 -4.23 -6.68 5.74
CA ASN A 64 -3.24 -6.97 6.77
C ASN A 64 -1.97 -7.63 6.20
N HIS A 65 -1.53 -7.16 5.05
CA HIS A 65 -0.40 -7.73 4.32
C HIS A 65 0.93 -7.08 4.73
N ASP A 66 1.07 -5.79 4.50
CA ASP A 66 2.30 -5.04 4.73
C ASP A 66 2.47 -4.62 6.19
N ASP A 67 3.70 -4.64 6.69
CA ASP A 67 4.04 -4.15 8.01
C ASP A 67 4.35 -2.65 7.95
N TYR A 68 3.79 -1.86 8.88
CA TYR A 68 4.13 -0.46 9.00
C TYR A 68 5.61 -0.27 9.35
N SER A 69 6.24 0.73 8.77
CA SER A 69 7.68 1.00 9.00
C SER A 69 7.99 1.51 10.42
N ASP A 70 6.98 1.98 11.14
CA ASP A 70 7.08 2.40 12.54
C ASP A 70 7.01 1.23 13.54
N GLY A 71 6.78 0.01 13.06
CA GLY A 71 6.68 -1.21 13.87
C GLY A 71 5.33 -1.38 14.59
N PHE A 72 4.35 -0.51 14.36
CA PHE A 72 3.06 -0.60 15.04
C PHE A 72 2.04 -1.52 14.33
N GLY A 73 2.50 -2.61 13.77
CA GLY A 73 1.66 -3.68 13.21
C GLY A 73 1.47 -3.56 11.70
N LYS A 74 0.36 -4.11 11.19
CA LYS A 74 0.09 -4.21 9.75
C LYS A 74 -0.84 -3.12 9.25
N ALA A 75 -0.62 -2.70 8.01
CA ALA A 75 -1.55 -1.87 7.26
C ALA A 75 -2.84 -2.65 7.02
N PRO A 76 -4.03 -2.12 7.37
CA PRO A 76 -5.31 -2.78 7.11
C PRO A 76 -5.51 -3.10 5.63
N PHE A 77 -5.12 -2.19 4.76
CA PHE A 77 -5.25 -2.34 3.32
C PHE A 77 -3.99 -1.87 2.59
N THR A 78 -3.68 -2.58 1.51
CA THR A 78 -2.76 -2.15 0.46
C THR A 78 -3.54 -1.99 -0.82
N PHE A 79 -3.33 -0.88 -1.50
CA PHE A 79 -4.05 -0.49 -2.70
C PHE A 79 -3.14 -0.46 -3.93
N GLN A 80 -3.72 -0.68 -5.10
CA GLN A 80 -3.04 -0.56 -6.40
C GLN A 80 -3.94 0.22 -7.36
N LEU A 81 -3.35 1.04 -8.22
CA LEU A 81 -4.05 1.53 -9.41
C LEU A 81 -4.33 0.35 -10.33
N HIS A 82 -5.58 0.21 -10.78
CA HIS A 82 -6.01 -0.87 -11.66
C HIS A 82 -5.28 -0.84 -13.01
N ASP A 83 -5.16 0.36 -13.57
CA ASP A 83 -4.47 0.61 -14.83
C ASP A 83 -3.16 1.36 -14.63
N CYS A 84 -2.30 1.30 -15.65
CA CYS A 84 -1.05 2.05 -15.66
C CYS A 84 -1.30 3.56 -15.61
N TYR A 85 -0.75 4.23 -14.60
CA TYR A 85 -0.80 5.68 -14.47
C TYR A 85 0.07 6.41 -15.50
N GLY A 86 1.20 5.80 -15.84
CA GLY A 86 2.17 6.39 -16.77
C GLY A 86 3.36 5.47 -17.02
N LYS A 87 4.34 5.96 -17.75
CA LYS A 87 5.58 5.24 -18.05
C LYS A 87 6.77 6.08 -17.65
N ASN A 88 7.62 5.51 -16.83
CA ASN A 88 8.90 6.08 -16.42
C ASN A 88 9.96 4.99 -16.36
N GLU A 89 11.21 5.39 -16.40
CA GLU A 89 12.36 4.49 -16.25
C GLU A 89 12.50 4.06 -14.79
N MET A 90 12.83 2.81 -14.54
CA MET A 90 13.22 2.35 -13.20
C MET A 90 14.54 3.00 -12.76
N GLU A 91 15.46 3.17 -13.71
CA GLU A 91 16.78 3.79 -13.55
C GLU A 91 17.07 4.70 -14.73
N GLY A 92 17.92 5.70 -14.55
CA GLY A 92 18.38 6.58 -15.63
C GLY A 92 19.27 5.91 -16.68
N SER A 93 19.53 4.61 -16.55
CA SER A 93 20.26 3.77 -17.50
C SER A 93 19.81 2.31 -17.36
N ASN A 94 20.11 1.48 -18.36
CA ASN A 94 19.75 0.05 -18.35
C ASN A 94 20.59 -0.73 -17.31
N THR A 95 20.23 -0.60 -16.05
CA THR A 95 20.88 -1.25 -14.90
C THR A 95 19.89 -1.47 -13.76
N ASN A 96 20.16 -2.44 -12.89
CA ASN A 96 19.49 -2.61 -11.62
C ASN A 96 20.47 -2.50 -10.43
N ARG A 97 21.61 -1.83 -10.66
CA ARG A 97 22.73 -1.80 -9.70
C ARG A 97 22.32 -1.26 -8.33
N ASN A 98 21.41 -0.31 -8.29
CA ASN A 98 20.99 0.36 -7.06
C ASN A 98 19.82 -0.32 -6.37
N GLY A 99 19.29 -1.41 -6.94
CA GLY A 99 18.09 -2.09 -6.44
C GLY A 99 16.90 -1.15 -6.35
N TRP A 100 15.87 -1.57 -5.63
CA TRP A 100 14.72 -0.71 -5.34
C TRP A 100 15.11 0.52 -4.51
N GLU A 101 15.97 0.33 -3.50
CA GLU A 101 16.34 1.38 -2.56
C GLU A 101 16.85 2.65 -3.26
N GLY A 102 17.72 2.50 -4.25
CA GLY A 102 18.40 3.61 -4.92
C GLY A 102 17.89 3.96 -6.30
N CYS A 103 16.87 3.27 -6.83
CA CYS A 103 16.41 3.48 -8.21
C CYS A 103 15.71 4.84 -8.41
N ALA A 104 15.76 5.37 -9.63
CA ALA A 104 15.14 6.64 -10.00
C ALA A 104 13.61 6.60 -9.82
N MET A 105 13.00 5.45 -10.06
CA MET A 105 11.56 5.26 -9.84
C MET A 105 11.18 5.60 -8.40
N ARG A 106 11.87 5.01 -7.42
CA ARG A 106 11.59 5.23 -6.00
C ARG A 106 11.99 6.63 -5.53
N GLN A 107 13.16 7.11 -5.96
CA GLN A 107 13.74 8.35 -5.43
C GLN A 107 13.16 9.62 -6.05
N THR A 108 12.63 9.53 -7.28
CA THR A 108 12.21 10.71 -8.05
C THR A 108 10.77 10.61 -8.56
N HIS A 109 10.43 9.50 -9.25
CA HIS A 109 9.16 9.43 -9.96
C HIS A 109 7.97 9.22 -9.03
N LEU A 110 8.04 8.29 -8.09
CA LEU A 110 6.95 8.04 -7.14
C LEU A 110 6.69 9.23 -6.20
N PRO A 111 7.68 9.95 -5.67
CA PRO A 111 7.45 11.21 -4.94
C PRO A 111 6.74 12.27 -5.78
N ALA A 112 7.07 12.38 -7.07
CA ALA A 112 6.38 13.29 -7.98
C ALA A 112 4.92 12.87 -8.27
N ILE A 113 4.61 11.59 -8.23
CA ILE A 113 3.25 11.07 -8.34
C ILE A 113 2.49 11.28 -7.02
N LEU A 114 3.12 11.05 -5.87
CA LEU A 114 2.48 11.21 -4.56
C LEU A 114 1.83 12.59 -4.39
N VAL A 115 2.50 13.65 -4.83
CA VAL A 115 1.97 15.03 -4.72
C VAL A 115 0.81 15.33 -5.68
N GLN A 116 0.49 14.42 -6.58
CA GLN A 116 -0.64 14.54 -7.52
C GLN A 116 -1.90 13.84 -7.02
N LEU A 117 -1.78 12.99 -5.99
CA LEU A 117 -2.92 12.34 -5.37
C LEU A 117 -3.81 13.34 -4.62
N PRO A 118 -5.09 13.03 -4.32
CA PRO A 118 -5.92 13.85 -3.46
C PRO A 118 -5.23 14.14 -2.12
N LEU A 119 -5.39 15.33 -1.59
CA LEU A 119 -4.65 15.80 -0.40
C LEU A 119 -4.91 14.91 0.83
N GLU A 120 -6.14 14.47 1.02
CA GLU A 120 -6.51 13.53 2.08
C GLU A 120 -5.75 12.22 1.95
N VAL A 121 -5.56 11.72 0.72
CA VAL A 121 -4.81 10.50 0.44
C VAL A 121 -3.32 10.70 0.72
N GLN A 122 -2.72 11.81 0.25
CA GLN A 122 -1.32 12.15 0.53
C GLN A 122 -1.02 12.16 2.04
N ASN A 123 -1.95 12.74 2.83
CA ASN A 123 -1.84 12.83 4.28
C ASN A 123 -2.15 11.51 4.99
N GLY A 124 -2.98 10.67 4.39
CA GLY A 124 -3.45 9.41 4.98
C GLY A 124 -2.52 8.23 4.74
N ILE A 125 -1.83 8.18 3.61
CA ILE A 125 -0.91 7.09 3.27
C ILE A 125 0.24 7.01 4.29
N GLN A 126 0.46 5.82 4.82
CA GLN A 126 1.54 5.53 5.77
C GLN A 126 2.68 4.78 5.07
N ASN A 127 3.88 4.89 5.63
CA ASN A 127 5.02 4.11 5.18
C ASN A 127 4.88 2.65 5.61
N VAL A 128 5.12 1.74 4.68
CA VAL A 128 5.22 0.30 4.94
C VAL A 128 6.64 -0.18 4.61
N ASN A 129 7.05 -1.27 5.24
CA ASN A 129 8.33 -1.92 4.96
C ASN A 129 8.24 -2.69 3.65
N LYS A 130 9.15 -2.37 2.73
CA LYS A 130 9.35 -3.15 1.50
C LYS A 130 10.69 -3.87 1.59
N LEU A 131 10.65 -5.18 1.38
CA LEU A 131 11.80 -6.08 1.43
C LEU A 131 12.22 -6.41 0.00
N THR A 132 13.38 -5.93 -0.43
CA THR A 132 13.83 -6.09 -1.81
C THR A 132 15.31 -6.44 -1.86
N SER A 133 15.73 -7.09 -2.94
CA SER A 133 17.15 -7.30 -3.23
C SER A 133 17.88 -5.95 -3.35
N ALA A 134 19.13 -5.93 -2.89
CA ALA A 134 20.02 -4.76 -3.05
C ALA A 134 20.40 -4.46 -4.51
N GLY A 135 19.86 -5.20 -5.46
CA GLY A 135 20.16 -5.05 -6.88
C GLY A 135 21.39 -5.84 -7.35
N ASN A 136 21.69 -5.79 -8.64
CA ASN A 136 22.85 -6.43 -9.25
C ASN A 136 23.00 -7.93 -8.91
N LYS A 137 21.89 -8.67 -8.91
CA LYS A 137 21.83 -10.09 -8.52
C LYS A 137 22.26 -10.38 -7.09
N SER A 138 22.21 -9.39 -6.20
CA SER A 138 22.52 -9.56 -4.79
C SER A 138 21.42 -10.40 -4.11
N THR A 139 21.83 -11.27 -3.20
CA THR A 139 20.92 -11.99 -2.30
C THR A 139 20.71 -11.25 -0.97
N THR A 140 21.36 -10.09 -0.80
CA THR A 140 21.17 -9.24 0.37
C THR A 140 19.81 -8.56 0.29
N ILE A 141 19.00 -8.69 1.32
CA ILE A 141 17.70 -8.02 1.44
C ILE A 141 17.89 -6.67 2.12
N VAL A 142 17.35 -5.64 1.49
CA VAL A 142 17.26 -4.27 2.01
C VAL A 142 15.81 -3.99 2.37
N THR A 143 15.59 -3.30 3.48
CA THR A 143 14.27 -2.84 3.90
C THR A 143 14.15 -1.34 3.65
N THR A 144 13.15 -0.94 2.88
CA THR A 144 12.83 0.47 2.65
C THR A 144 11.46 0.82 3.23
N ALA A 145 11.29 2.09 3.62
CA ALA A 145 10.02 2.61 4.12
C ALA A 145 9.35 3.43 3.01
N ASP A 146 8.25 2.94 2.48
CA ASP A 146 7.64 3.49 1.27
C ASP A 146 6.14 3.75 1.43
N LYS A 147 5.69 4.92 0.97
CA LYS A 147 4.26 5.27 0.82
C LYS A 147 3.70 4.79 -0.52
N LEU A 148 4.48 4.93 -1.59
CA LEU A 148 4.20 4.40 -2.92
C LEU A 148 5.35 3.50 -3.34
N PHE A 149 5.02 2.38 -3.97
CA PHE A 149 5.99 1.39 -4.40
C PHE A 149 5.47 0.57 -5.59
N PHE A 150 6.38 -0.09 -6.28
CA PHE A 150 6.04 -1.18 -7.20
C PHE A 150 6.13 -2.51 -6.44
N PRO A 151 5.18 -3.43 -6.65
CA PRO A 151 5.33 -4.79 -6.16
C PRO A 151 6.57 -5.45 -6.76
N SER A 152 7.28 -6.23 -5.96
CA SER A 152 8.37 -7.09 -6.45
C SER A 152 7.82 -8.30 -7.21
N ASP A 153 8.69 -9.02 -7.94
CA ASP A 153 8.31 -10.26 -8.62
C ASP A 153 7.70 -11.28 -7.63
N VAL A 154 8.26 -11.40 -6.42
CA VAL A 154 7.71 -12.26 -5.36
C VAL A 154 6.32 -11.82 -4.94
N GLU A 155 6.10 -10.53 -4.84
CA GLU A 155 4.80 -9.98 -4.40
C GLU A 155 3.71 -10.16 -5.46
N VAL A 156 4.08 -10.28 -6.73
CA VAL A 156 3.16 -10.55 -7.85
C VAL A 156 3.04 -12.05 -8.11
N PHE A 157 4.17 -12.75 -8.33
CA PHE A 157 4.19 -14.12 -8.86
C PHE A 157 4.40 -15.20 -7.78
N GLY A 158 4.73 -14.81 -6.54
CA GLY A 158 5.18 -15.72 -5.50
C GLY A 158 6.67 -16.04 -5.64
N ASP A 159 7.10 -17.17 -5.08
CA ASP A 159 8.49 -17.59 -5.20
C ASP A 159 8.85 -17.86 -6.66
N VAL A 160 9.81 -17.12 -7.18
CA VAL A 160 10.34 -17.25 -8.53
C VAL A 160 11.86 -17.39 -8.49
N ASP A 161 12.42 -18.18 -9.42
CA ASP A 161 13.86 -18.50 -9.44
C ASP A 161 14.78 -17.29 -9.55
N SER A 162 14.26 -16.16 -10.05
CA SER A 162 15.01 -14.89 -10.18
C SER A 162 15.00 -14.03 -8.92
N SER A 163 14.23 -14.38 -7.91
CA SER A 163 14.06 -13.60 -6.68
C SER A 163 15.08 -13.98 -5.61
N ALA A 164 15.49 -13.01 -4.80
CA ALA A 164 16.29 -13.30 -3.63
C ALA A 164 15.41 -13.84 -2.49
N PRO A 165 15.84 -14.88 -1.76
CA PRO A 165 15.10 -15.37 -0.60
C PRO A 165 14.85 -14.25 0.42
N GLY A 166 13.58 -14.04 0.77
CA GLY A 166 13.17 -13.01 1.74
C GLY A 166 12.63 -11.71 1.13
N GLU A 167 12.52 -11.62 -0.19
CA GLU A 167 11.80 -10.54 -0.86
C GLU A 167 10.29 -10.69 -0.66
N GLY A 168 9.72 -10.01 0.30
CA GLY A 168 8.26 -9.90 0.47
C GLY A 168 7.48 -11.22 0.48
N LYS A 169 6.19 -11.10 0.20
CA LYS A 169 5.23 -12.22 0.07
C LYS A 169 4.20 -11.85 -0.99
N GLN A 170 3.71 -12.85 -1.72
CA GLN A 170 2.70 -12.63 -2.76
C GLN A 170 1.42 -12.03 -2.16
N TYR A 171 0.91 -10.95 -2.77
CA TYR A 171 -0.36 -10.34 -2.39
C TYR A 171 -1.54 -11.27 -2.63
N GLN A 172 -2.56 -11.15 -1.78
CA GLN A 172 -3.78 -11.96 -1.88
C GLN A 172 -4.44 -11.80 -3.26
N TYR A 173 -4.46 -10.57 -3.79
CA TYR A 173 -5.03 -10.28 -5.10
C TYR A 173 -4.46 -11.17 -6.21
N TYR A 174 -3.15 -11.27 -6.30
CA TYR A 174 -2.49 -12.07 -7.33
C TYR A 174 -2.59 -13.58 -7.10
N LYS A 175 -2.70 -14.01 -5.83
CA LYS A 175 -2.98 -15.42 -5.52
C LYS A 175 -4.36 -15.87 -5.99
N GLU A 176 -5.35 -14.99 -5.91
CA GLU A 176 -6.75 -15.30 -6.19
C GLU A 176 -7.10 -15.11 -7.67
N ASN A 177 -6.48 -14.13 -8.34
CA ASN A 177 -6.83 -13.74 -9.71
C ASN A 177 -5.78 -14.13 -10.77
N GLY A 178 -4.66 -14.70 -10.34
CA GLY A 178 -3.51 -14.92 -11.20
C GLY A 178 -2.68 -13.64 -11.39
N SER A 179 -1.49 -13.81 -11.92
CA SER A 179 -0.50 -12.75 -12.15
C SER A 179 -0.24 -12.57 -13.64
#